data_464c03119def77f517b9b8caaa548162
#
_entry.id   464c03119def77f517b9b8caaa548162
#
_cell.length_a   1.000
_cell.length_b   1.000
_cell.length_c   1.000
_cell.angle_alpha   90.00
_cell.angle_beta   90.00
_cell.angle_gamma   90.00
#
_symmetry.space_group_name_H-M   'P 1'
#
loop_
_entity.id
_entity.type
_entity.pdbx_description
1 polymer ?
#
loop_
_entity_poly.entity_id
_entity_poly.type
_entity_poly.pdbx_seq_one_letter_code
_entity_poly.pdbx_strand_id
1 'polypeptide(L)'
;MVRSMLAALVAVFAVTSVAEAREIRIVGSSTVYPFTTIVGETFAAEGNTAPVIESTGTGGGMKLFCAGVGKDHPDFTNASRAIKSSEKEKCAAKGITPLEMMVGYDGIVFANSKKSGVLEVTPRELFQALAKDVPQENGSLVPNTFTHWNQINSSFPAVKIEVLGP
;
A
#
# COMPACT_ATOMS: atom_id res chain seq x y z
N MET A 1 -11.93 75.83 -33.65
CA MET A 1 -12.70 74.70 -33.17
C MET A 1 -11.85 73.47 -33.21
N VAL A 2 -11.27 73.12 -32.06
CA VAL A 2 -10.38 71.97 -31.92
C VAL A 2 -11.21 70.84 -31.27
N ARG A 3 -11.49 69.79 -32.02
CA ARG A 3 -12.13 68.58 -31.46
C ARG A 3 -11.03 67.68 -30.90
N SER A 4 -10.92 67.64 -29.58
CA SER A 4 -10.10 66.68 -28.86
C SER A 4 -10.75 65.30 -28.93
N MET A 5 -10.13 64.36 -29.63
CA MET A 5 -10.46 62.94 -29.57
C MET A 5 -9.69 62.35 -28.37
N LEU A 6 -10.41 62.04 -27.27
CA LEU A 6 -9.89 61.26 -26.16
C LEU A 6 -9.92 59.79 -26.62
N ALA A 7 -8.76 59.22 -26.89
CA ALA A 7 -8.59 57.79 -27.09
C ALA A 7 -8.52 57.12 -25.70
N ALA A 8 -9.59 56.42 -25.30
CA ALA A 8 -9.60 55.57 -24.11
C ALA A 8 -8.84 54.29 -24.38
N LEU A 9 -7.64 54.19 -23.83
CA LEU A 9 -6.84 52.96 -23.85
C LEU A 9 -7.40 51.99 -22.81
N VAL A 10 -8.20 51.04 -23.22
CA VAL A 10 -8.66 49.95 -22.35
C VAL A 10 -7.54 48.92 -22.24
N ALA A 11 -6.75 48.98 -21.17
CA ALA A 11 -5.77 47.96 -20.84
C ALA A 11 -6.52 46.72 -20.32
N VAL A 12 -6.69 45.72 -21.18
CA VAL A 12 -7.17 44.40 -20.79
C VAL A 12 -6.05 43.67 -20.03
N PHE A 13 -6.09 43.74 -18.72
CA PHE A 13 -5.27 42.84 -17.88
C PHE A 13 -5.79 41.42 -18.06
N ALA A 14 -5.15 40.65 -18.92
CA ALA A 14 -5.32 39.23 -18.97
C ALA A 14 -4.72 38.67 -17.67
N VAL A 15 -5.58 38.40 -16.67
CA VAL A 15 -5.20 37.65 -15.45
C VAL A 15 -5.00 36.21 -15.91
N THR A 16 -3.79 35.87 -16.30
CA THR A 16 -3.39 34.47 -16.45
C THR A 16 -3.39 33.86 -15.05
N SER A 17 -4.48 33.18 -14.70
CA SER A 17 -4.48 32.29 -13.56
C SER A 17 -3.45 31.21 -13.86
N VAL A 18 -2.25 31.34 -13.29
CA VAL A 18 -1.31 30.23 -13.20
C VAL A 18 -2.02 29.21 -12.33
N ALA A 19 -2.54 28.15 -12.94
CA ALA A 19 -3.03 27.00 -12.18
C ALA A 19 -1.79 26.44 -11.47
N GLU A 20 -1.65 26.74 -10.19
CA GLU A 20 -0.61 26.15 -9.37
C GLU A 20 -0.86 24.64 -9.35
N ALA A 21 0.08 23.90 -9.95
CA ALA A 21 -0.02 22.45 -10.02
C ALA A 21 -0.01 21.92 -8.56
N ARG A 22 -1.13 21.37 -8.15
CA ARG A 22 -1.25 20.79 -6.83
C ARG A 22 -0.26 19.62 -6.66
N GLU A 23 0.41 19.57 -5.53
CA GLU A 23 1.26 18.46 -5.14
C GLU A 23 0.48 17.14 -5.10
N ILE A 24 0.98 16.12 -5.78
CA ILE A 24 0.40 14.77 -5.78
C ILE A 24 0.71 14.12 -4.44
N ARG A 25 -0.32 13.60 -3.76
CA ARG A 25 -0.17 12.88 -2.50
C ARG A 25 -0.48 11.40 -2.66
N ILE A 26 0.46 10.56 -2.25
CA ILE A 26 0.39 9.10 -2.36
C ILE A 26 0.60 8.51 -0.97
N VAL A 27 -0.31 7.65 -0.54
CA VAL A 27 -0.24 6.98 0.77
C VAL A 27 -0.34 5.46 0.58
N GLY A 28 -0.06 4.66 1.61
CA GLY A 28 -0.44 3.25 1.59
C GLY A 28 0.68 2.27 1.87
N SER A 29 0.71 1.17 1.13
CA SER A 29 1.53 -0.01 1.36
C SER A 29 3.02 0.29 1.53
N SER A 30 3.62 -0.20 2.62
CA SER A 30 5.07 -0.17 2.85
C SER A 30 5.84 -1.04 1.85
N THR A 31 5.24 -2.13 1.36
CA THR A 31 5.81 -3.00 0.32
C THR A 31 5.99 -2.25 -1.00
N VAL A 32 5.00 -1.43 -1.38
CA VAL A 32 5.02 -0.69 -2.65
C VAL A 32 5.77 0.63 -2.53
N TYR A 33 5.90 1.17 -1.32
CA TYR A 33 6.54 2.46 -1.04
C TYR A 33 7.88 2.69 -1.76
N PRO A 34 8.89 1.77 -1.67
CA PRO A 34 10.19 2.00 -2.31
C PRO A 34 10.10 2.12 -3.83
N PHE A 35 9.20 1.37 -4.47
CA PHE A 35 8.98 1.44 -5.91
C PHE A 35 8.32 2.76 -6.31
N THR A 36 7.30 3.18 -5.56
CA THR A 36 6.62 4.46 -5.81
C THR A 36 7.56 5.64 -5.58
N THR A 37 8.49 5.54 -4.61
CA THR A 37 9.51 6.57 -4.38
C THR A 37 10.41 6.75 -5.61
N ILE A 38 10.90 5.66 -6.20
CA ILE A 38 11.73 5.72 -7.42
C ILE A 38 10.96 6.35 -8.59
N VAL A 39 9.68 5.98 -8.75
CA VAL A 39 8.81 6.58 -9.79
C VAL A 39 8.62 8.06 -9.52
N GLY A 40 8.38 8.46 -8.28
CA GLY A 40 8.22 9.87 -7.88
C GLY A 40 9.47 10.70 -8.10
N GLU A 41 10.65 10.17 -7.80
CA GLU A 41 11.94 10.81 -8.06
C GLU A 41 12.18 10.97 -9.57
N THR A 42 11.86 9.95 -10.37
CA THR A 42 11.97 10.01 -11.83
C THR A 42 11.03 11.08 -12.40
N PHE A 43 9.79 11.12 -11.93
CA PHE A 43 8.80 12.12 -12.32
C PHE A 43 9.26 13.53 -12.00
N ALA A 44 9.89 13.75 -10.85
CA ALA A 44 10.47 15.02 -10.46
C ALA A 44 11.68 15.41 -11.33
N ALA A 45 12.52 14.43 -11.71
CA ALA A 45 13.68 14.66 -12.59
C ALA A 45 13.26 15.09 -14.01
N GLU A 46 12.05 14.77 -14.45
CA GLU A 46 11.45 15.23 -15.71
C GLU A 46 10.90 16.67 -15.63
N GLY A 47 11.11 17.37 -14.52
CA GLY A 47 10.71 18.76 -14.32
C GLY A 47 9.32 18.97 -13.71
N ASN A 48 8.72 17.90 -13.19
CA ASN A 48 7.44 17.95 -12.49
C ASN A 48 7.63 18.22 -10.98
N THR A 49 6.55 18.62 -10.29
CA THR A 49 6.57 18.72 -8.82
C THR A 49 6.68 17.33 -8.21
N ALA A 50 7.65 17.12 -7.31
CA ALA A 50 7.82 15.87 -6.62
C ALA A 50 6.57 15.49 -5.83
N PRO A 51 6.04 14.26 -5.93
CA PRO A 51 4.91 13.81 -5.12
C PRO A 51 5.33 13.60 -3.66
N VAL A 52 4.41 13.83 -2.74
CA VAL A 52 4.54 13.42 -1.33
C VAL A 52 4.10 11.97 -1.20
N ILE A 53 4.99 11.12 -0.72
CA ILE A 53 4.75 9.67 -0.62
C ILE A 53 4.91 9.25 0.85
N GLU A 54 3.86 8.65 1.41
CA GLU A 54 3.82 8.25 2.82
C GLU A 54 3.51 6.74 2.95
N SER A 55 4.30 6.05 3.78
CA SER A 55 4.08 4.64 4.11
C SER A 55 3.13 4.51 5.31
N THR A 56 1.85 4.28 5.05
CA THR A 56 0.79 4.16 6.07
C THR A 56 0.21 2.73 6.19
N GLY A 57 0.78 1.78 5.44
CA GLY A 57 0.24 0.45 5.23
C GLY A 57 -1.00 0.47 4.33
N THR A 58 -1.30 -0.66 3.65
CA THR A 58 -2.43 -0.76 2.70
C THR A 58 -3.77 -0.35 3.32
N GLY A 59 -4.07 -0.82 4.53
CA GLY A 59 -5.34 -0.51 5.20
C GLY A 59 -5.46 0.95 5.63
N GLY A 60 -4.36 1.53 6.12
CA GLY A 60 -4.26 2.95 6.47
C GLY A 60 -4.45 3.83 5.25
N GLY A 61 -3.75 3.53 4.16
CA GLY A 61 -3.87 4.24 2.89
C GLY A 61 -5.28 4.20 2.32
N MET A 62 -5.92 3.03 2.28
CA MET A 62 -7.31 2.89 1.83
C MET A 62 -8.28 3.72 2.68
N LYS A 63 -8.07 3.76 3.99
CA LYS A 63 -8.90 4.59 4.89
C LYS A 63 -8.77 6.08 4.56
N LEU A 64 -7.55 6.57 4.34
CA LEU A 64 -7.29 7.98 4.00
C LEU A 64 -7.82 8.32 2.60
N PHE A 65 -7.59 7.45 1.62
CA PHE A 65 -8.06 7.62 0.24
C PHE A 65 -9.59 7.64 0.15
N CYS A 66 -10.28 6.73 0.84
CA CYS A 66 -11.74 6.68 0.85
C CYS A 66 -12.39 7.69 1.82
N ALA A 67 -11.63 8.57 2.49
CA ALA A 67 -12.20 9.58 3.38
C ALA A 67 -12.82 10.77 2.63
N GLY A 68 -12.33 11.08 1.42
CA GLY A 68 -12.83 12.19 0.60
C GLY A 68 -11.97 12.43 -0.63
N VAL A 69 -12.31 13.50 -1.36
CA VAL A 69 -11.57 13.99 -2.53
C VAL A 69 -11.10 15.42 -2.31
N GLY A 70 -10.13 15.87 -3.08
CA GLY A 70 -9.62 17.25 -3.02
C GLY A 70 -8.29 17.38 -2.29
N LYS A 71 -7.86 18.62 -2.06
CA LYS A 71 -6.49 18.94 -1.61
C LYS A 71 -6.11 18.34 -0.24
N ASP A 72 -7.07 18.03 0.59
CA ASP A 72 -6.84 17.50 1.95
C ASP A 72 -6.82 15.96 1.99
N HIS A 73 -7.01 15.32 0.83
CA HIS A 73 -7.04 13.87 0.68
C HIS A 73 -5.98 13.39 -0.32
N PRO A 74 -5.47 12.15 -0.19
CA PRO A 74 -4.50 11.60 -1.13
C PRO A 74 -5.12 11.35 -2.50
N ASP A 75 -4.32 11.49 -3.55
CA ASP A 75 -4.70 11.25 -4.94
C ASP A 75 -4.60 9.76 -5.29
N PHE A 76 -3.63 9.08 -4.67
CA PHE A 76 -3.36 7.66 -4.87
C PHE A 76 -3.19 6.95 -3.54
N THR A 77 -3.50 5.66 -3.55
CA THR A 77 -3.13 4.77 -2.46
C THR A 77 -2.46 3.52 -3.01
N ASN A 78 -1.27 3.23 -2.48
CA ASN A 78 -0.54 2.01 -2.76
C ASN A 78 -1.13 0.84 -1.99
N ALA A 79 -1.24 -0.31 -2.63
CA ALA A 79 -1.77 -1.52 -2.01
C ALA A 79 -0.94 -2.75 -2.39
N SER A 80 -0.65 -3.60 -1.41
CA SER A 80 0.00 -4.91 -1.60
C SER A 80 -1.01 -6.05 -1.77
N ARG A 81 -2.29 -5.73 -1.91
CA ARG A 81 -3.40 -6.64 -2.14
C ARG A 81 -4.54 -5.92 -2.87
N ALA A 82 -5.45 -6.67 -3.46
CA ALA A 82 -6.69 -6.13 -4.00
C ALA A 82 -7.50 -5.38 -2.93
N ILE A 83 -8.26 -4.38 -3.37
CA ILE A 83 -9.19 -3.64 -2.52
C ILE A 83 -10.32 -4.57 -2.03
N LYS A 84 -10.62 -4.53 -0.73
CA LYS A 84 -11.68 -5.32 -0.11
C LYS A 84 -13.07 -4.72 -0.41
N SER A 85 -14.12 -5.57 -0.41
CA SER A 85 -15.51 -5.09 -0.58
C SER A 85 -15.88 -4.02 0.44
N SER A 86 -15.51 -4.19 1.71
CA SER A 86 -15.78 -3.20 2.76
C SER A 86 -15.02 -1.87 2.56
N GLU A 87 -13.90 -1.87 1.85
CA GLU A 87 -13.17 -0.66 1.49
C GLU A 87 -13.85 0.04 0.30
N LYS A 88 -14.31 -0.73 -0.70
CA LYS A 88 -15.13 -0.21 -1.82
C LYS A 88 -16.41 0.46 -1.32
N GLU A 89 -17.10 -0.15 -0.36
CA GLU A 89 -18.30 0.41 0.27
C GLU A 89 -18.02 1.75 0.97
N LYS A 90 -16.91 1.84 1.70
CA LYS A 90 -16.49 3.10 2.35
C LYS A 90 -16.17 4.21 1.34
N CYS A 91 -15.50 3.87 0.24
CA CYS A 91 -15.24 4.80 -0.84
C CYS A 91 -16.58 5.26 -1.49
N ALA A 92 -17.47 4.31 -1.81
CA ALA A 92 -18.77 4.60 -2.43
C ALA A 92 -19.64 5.50 -1.54
N ALA A 93 -19.62 5.32 -0.21
CA ALA A 93 -20.32 6.18 0.75
C ALA A 93 -19.84 7.64 0.71
N LYS A 94 -18.67 7.91 0.14
CA LYS A 94 -18.09 9.24 -0.10
C LYS A 94 -18.14 9.67 -1.57
N GLY A 95 -18.87 8.93 -2.42
CA GLY A 95 -18.96 9.21 -3.85
C GLY A 95 -17.69 8.91 -4.63
N ILE A 96 -16.78 8.10 -4.08
CA ILE A 96 -15.50 7.74 -4.70
C ILE A 96 -15.63 6.37 -5.36
N THR A 97 -15.28 6.28 -6.64
CA THR A 97 -15.13 5.02 -7.37
C THR A 97 -13.64 4.78 -7.60
N PRO A 98 -12.97 3.90 -6.81
CA PRO A 98 -11.57 3.61 -6.99
C PRO A 98 -11.29 2.93 -8.33
N LEU A 99 -10.26 3.38 -9.05
CA LEU A 99 -9.68 2.67 -10.17
C LEU A 99 -8.50 1.85 -9.64
N GLU A 100 -8.56 0.53 -9.76
CA GLU A 100 -7.51 -0.38 -9.35
C GLU A 100 -6.63 -0.73 -10.55
N MET A 101 -5.33 -0.48 -10.43
CA MET A 101 -4.34 -0.80 -11.45
C MET A 101 -3.29 -1.73 -10.86
N MET A 102 -3.11 -2.91 -11.46
CA MET A 102 -2.06 -3.83 -11.08
C MET A 102 -0.74 -3.37 -11.70
N VAL A 103 0.27 -3.14 -10.86
CA VAL A 103 1.59 -2.66 -11.28
C VAL A 103 2.67 -3.75 -11.19
N GLY A 104 2.39 -4.86 -10.51
CA GLY A 104 3.33 -5.97 -10.35
C GLY A 104 2.86 -7.02 -9.37
N TYR A 105 3.71 -8.01 -9.13
CA TYR A 105 3.51 -9.08 -8.16
C TYR A 105 4.59 -9.00 -7.10
N ASP A 106 4.22 -9.32 -5.87
CA ASP A 106 5.13 -9.51 -4.74
C ASP A 106 5.00 -10.94 -4.21
N GLY A 107 6.03 -11.42 -3.55
CA GLY A 107 6.07 -12.78 -2.99
C GLY A 107 6.52 -12.77 -1.54
N ILE A 108 5.79 -13.48 -0.69
CA ILE A 108 6.23 -13.77 0.67
C ILE A 108 7.12 -15.00 0.64
N VAL A 109 8.29 -14.90 1.26
CA VAL A 109 9.22 -16.01 1.41
C VAL A 109 9.35 -16.41 2.87
N PHE A 110 9.48 -17.70 3.11
CA PHE A 110 9.90 -18.25 4.39
C PHE A 110 11.41 -18.49 4.32
N ALA A 111 12.15 -17.93 5.24
CA ALA A 111 13.59 -18.02 5.25
C ALA A 111 14.11 -18.39 6.65
N ASN A 112 15.14 -19.21 6.72
CA ASN A 112 15.87 -19.50 7.93
C ASN A 112 17.35 -19.14 7.78
N SER A 113 18.10 -19.19 8.90
CA SER A 113 19.54 -18.95 8.87
C SER A 113 20.25 -20.00 8.02
N LYS A 114 21.20 -19.57 7.18
CA LYS A 114 22.10 -20.48 6.43
C LYS A 114 22.87 -21.45 7.32
N LYS A 115 23.02 -21.11 8.61
CA LYS A 115 23.70 -21.96 9.61
C LYS A 115 22.81 -23.07 10.18
N SER A 116 21.49 -22.97 10.00
CA SER A 116 20.50 -23.92 10.54
C SER A 116 20.23 -25.13 9.63
N GLY A 117 20.91 -25.24 8.50
CA GLY A 117 20.59 -26.23 7.48
C GLY A 117 19.33 -25.87 6.69
N VAL A 118 19.02 -26.69 5.69
CA VAL A 118 17.82 -26.48 4.86
C VAL A 118 16.61 -27.03 5.60
N LEU A 119 15.58 -26.19 5.72
CA LEU A 119 14.28 -26.56 6.26
C LEU A 119 13.24 -26.45 5.15
N GLU A 120 12.87 -27.60 4.56
CA GLU A 120 11.82 -27.68 3.55
C GLU A 120 10.48 -27.89 4.25
N VAL A 121 9.61 -26.90 4.23
CA VAL A 121 8.30 -26.93 4.89
C VAL A 121 7.18 -26.82 3.85
N THR A 122 6.15 -27.59 4.02
CA THR A 122 4.90 -27.45 3.28
C THR A 122 4.06 -26.29 3.85
N PRO A 123 3.13 -25.70 3.08
CA PRO A 123 2.20 -24.72 3.61
C PRO A 123 1.39 -25.22 4.83
N ARG A 124 1.08 -26.52 4.88
CA ARG A 124 0.37 -27.14 6.02
C ARG A 124 1.24 -27.13 7.29
N GLU A 125 2.49 -27.55 7.18
CA GLU A 125 3.44 -27.58 8.32
C GLU A 125 3.72 -26.15 8.80
N LEU A 126 3.86 -25.19 7.89
CA LEU A 126 4.00 -23.78 8.23
C LEU A 126 2.76 -23.27 8.97
N PHE A 127 1.56 -23.60 8.51
CA PHE A 127 0.32 -23.28 9.21
C PHE A 127 0.31 -23.88 10.64
N GLN A 128 0.69 -25.15 10.79
CA GLN A 128 0.78 -25.81 12.11
C GLN A 128 1.80 -25.14 13.03
N ALA A 129 2.88 -24.58 12.47
CA ALA A 129 3.88 -23.84 13.25
C ALA A 129 3.37 -22.49 13.76
N LEU A 130 2.52 -21.80 12.97
CA LEU A 130 2.17 -20.39 13.19
C LEU A 130 0.76 -20.16 13.74
N ALA A 131 -0.17 -21.09 13.49
CA ALA A 131 -1.55 -20.89 13.83
C ALA A 131 -1.77 -20.91 15.35
N LYS A 132 -2.67 -20.06 15.86
CA LYS A 132 -3.10 -20.07 17.25
C LYS A 132 -3.86 -21.35 17.59
N ASP A 133 -4.72 -21.77 16.68
CA ASP A 133 -5.53 -22.96 16.80
C ASP A 133 -5.32 -23.85 15.58
N VAL A 134 -5.26 -25.16 15.78
CA VAL A 134 -5.03 -26.15 14.72
C VAL A 134 -6.21 -27.12 14.60
N PRO A 135 -6.56 -27.56 13.38
CA PRO A 135 -7.65 -28.50 13.17
C PRO A 135 -7.26 -29.91 13.64
N GLN A 136 -8.21 -30.57 14.30
CA GLN A 136 -8.18 -32.01 14.57
C GLN A 136 -8.77 -32.79 13.40
N GLU A 137 -8.66 -34.12 13.45
CA GLU A 137 -9.20 -35.02 12.42
C GLU A 137 -10.73 -34.89 12.25
N ASN A 138 -11.44 -34.55 13.30
CA ASN A 138 -12.89 -34.30 13.27
C ASN A 138 -13.27 -32.89 12.80
N GLY A 139 -12.29 -32.06 12.39
CA GLY A 139 -12.48 -30.68 11.92
C GLY A 139 -12.65 -29.65 13.02
N SER A 140 -12.67 -30.04 14.31
CA SER A 140 -12.67 -29.05 15.41
C SER A 140 -11.32 -28.33 15.53
N LEU A 141 -11.36 -27.07 15.92
CA LEU A 141 -10.16 -26.30 16.20
C LEU A 141 -9.81 -26.43 17.69
N VAL A 142 -8.53 -26.68 17.97
CA VAL A 142 -7.98 -26.73 19.33
C VAL A 142 -6.75 -25.84 19.43
N PRO A 143 -6.44 -25.32 20.63
CA PRO A 143 -5.23 -24.53 20.83
C PRO A 143 -3.98 -25.27 20.35
N ASN A 144 -3.14 -24.57 19.61
CA ASN A 144 -1.88 -25.11 19.11
C ASN A 144 -0.89 -25.33 20.26
N THR A 145 -0.43 -26.56 20.41
CA THR A 145 0.56 -26.95 21.44
C THR A 145 1.96 -27.23 20.87
N PHE A 146 2.14 -27.07 19.55
CA PHE A 146 3.43 -27.27 18.92
C PHE A 146 4.40 -26.16 19.34
N THR A 147 5.52 -26.56 19.91
CA THR A 147 6.60 -25.65 20.36
C THR A 147 7.94 -25.92 19.65
N HIS A 148 8.07 -27.10 19.03
CA HIS A 148 9.28 -27.53 18.33
C HIS A 148 8.91 -28.09 16.95
N TRP A 149 9.80 -27.90 15.98
CA TRP A 149 9.59 -28.32 14.59
C TRP A 149 9.38 -29.84 14.45
N ASN A 150 10.13 -30.64 15.19
CA ASN A 150 9.98 -32.11 15.15
C ASN A 150 8.65 -32.63 15.73
N GLN A 151 7.87 -31.81 16.41
CA GLN A 151 6.51 -32.16 16.84
C GLN A 151 5.52 -32.08 15.68
N ILE A 152 5.80 -31.26 14.68
CA ILE A 152 4.99 -31.11 13.47
C ILE A 152 5.32 -32.21 12.47
N ASN A 153 6.61 -32.44 12.26
CA ASN A 153 7.12 -33.48 11.38
C ASN A 153 8.41 -34.06 12.03
N SER A 154 8.42 -35.35 12.28
CA SER A 154 9.53 -36.03 12.96
C SER A 154 10.85 -36.00 12.18
N SER A 155 10.82 -35.68 10.86
CA SER A 155 12.02 -35.49 10.04
C SER A 155 12.67 -34.12 10.28
N PHE A 156 11.99 -33.19 10.92
CA PHE A 156 12.54 -31.86 11.23
C PHE A 156 13.41 -31.88 12.47
N PRO A 157 14.34 -30.92 12.60
CA PRO A 157 15.21 -30.85 13.76
C PRO A 157 14.41 -30.54 15.05
N ALA A 158 14.89 -31.06 16.17
CA ALA A 158 14.29 -30.82 17.50
C ALA A 158 14.65 -29.41 18.01
N VAL A 159 14.33 -28.38 17.24
CA VAL A 159 14.56 -26.98 17.59
C VAL A 159 13.24 -26.28 17.84
N LYS A 160 13.27 -25.29 18.73
CA LYS A 160 12.11 -24.49 19.08
C LYS A 160 11.60 -23.70 17.86
N ILE A 161 10.28 -23.59 17.74
CA ILE A 161 9.66 -22.73 16.73
C ILE A 161 9.80 -21.30 17.23
N GLU A 162 10.57 -20.50 16.50
CA GLU A 162 10.68 -19.06 16.69
C GLU A 162 10.40 -18.38 15.37
N VAL A 163 9.49 -17.42 15.38
CA VAL A 163 9.05 -16.72 14.17
C VAL A 163 9.35 -15.25 14.34
N LEU A 164 10.09 -14.72 13.38
CA LEU A 164 10.32 -13.29 13.23
C LEU A 164 9.45 -12.81 12.07
N GLY A 165 8.69 -11.78 12.30
CA GLY A 165 7.85 -11.13 11.29
C GLY A 165 8.18 -9.65 11.16
N PRO A 166 7.67 -8.99 10.11
CA PRO A 166 7.78 -7.56 9.94
C PRO A 166 6.96 -6.81 10.98
#